data_82d67c8d977fa45c70517e73435e6119
#
_entry.id   82d67c8d977fa45c70517e73435e6119
#
_cell.length_a   1.000
_cell.length_b   1.000
_cell.length_c   1.000
_cell.angle_alpha   90.00
_cell.angle_beta   90.00
_cell.angle_gamma   90.00
#
_symmetry.space_group_name_H-M   'P 1'
#
loop_
_entity.id
_entity.type
_entity.pdbx_description
1 polymer ?
#
loop_
_entity_poly.entity_id
_entity_poly.type
_entity_poly.pdbx_seq_one_letter_code
_entity_poly.pdbx_strand_id
1 'polypeptide(L)'
;EYGVTLVPGSSGSSALARLTRLQLLGLIHALSALDDCDYLVVDTAAGISDNVTVLFGACDIKLLLIQNEPSSIADAYATVKVLQQEFNLSDIMLTPVQVTNERESENIHKRINKVTAQFLGLSLEYSTGIRKDPVVLNSARLGQPAILHAPESDIAKDIRRLVDVITEAVSKPAGSSDIR
;
A
#
# COMPACT_ATOMS: atom_id res chain seq x y z
N GLU A 1 16.62 5.70 -15.68
CA GLU A 1 15.68 5.65 -16.79
C GLU A 1 14.27 5.95 -16.26
N TYR A 2 13.47 6.75 -16.93
CA TYR A 2 12.12 7.17 -16.53
C TYR A 2 12.01 7.98 -15.20
N GLY A 3 13.09 8.55 -14.69
CA GLY A 3 13.07 9.34 -13.44
C GLY A 3 12.87 8.50 -12.18
N VAL A 4 13.05 7.18 -12.26
CA VAL A 4 12.91 6.26 -11.13
C VAL A 4 14.29 5.82 -10.65
N THR A 5 14.55 6.03 -9.35
CA THR A 5 15.71 5.48 -8.63
C THR A 5 15.26 4.29 -7.78
N LEU A 6 15.90 3.14 -7.94
CA LEU A 6 15.62 1.94 -7.16
C LEU A 6 16.67 1.78 -6.05
N VAL A 7 16.22 1.72 -4.82
CA VAL A 7 17.04 1.26 -3.68
C VAL A 7 16.70 -0.21 -3.44
N PRO A 8 17.55 -1.14 -3.90
CA PRO A 8 17.24 -2.57 -3.78
C PRO A 8 17.32 -3.00 -2.32
N GLY A 9 16.30 -3.71 -1.86
CA GLY A 9 16.42 -4.53 -0.66
C GLY A 9 17.43 -5.65 -0.90
N SER A 10 18.12 -6.09 0.14
CA SER A 10 19.08 -7.18 0.01
C SER A 10 18.37 -8.51 -0.19
N SER A 11 18.21 -8.92 -1.46
CA SER A 11 17.69 -10.25 -1.79
C SER A 11 18.58 -11.33 -1.16
N GLY A 12 18.01 -12.18 -0.31
CA GLY A 12 18.73 -13.27 0.36
C GLY A 12 19.55 -12.87 1.59
N SER A 13 19.56 -11.59 1.98
CA SER A 13 20.17 -11.15 3.23
C SER A 13 19.10 -10.93 4.30
N SER A 14 19.26 -11.53 5.45
CA SER A 14 18.44 -11.28 6.63
C SER A 14 18.74 -9.95 7.32
N ALA A 15 19.56 -9.08 6.71
CA ALA A 15 20.01 -7.85 7.32
C ALA A 15 18.86 -6.87 7.61
N LEU A 16 17.97 -6.64 6.64
CA LEU A 16 16.78 -5.79 6.84
C LEU A 16 15.80 -6.39 7.86
N ALA A 17 15.65 -7.72 7.85
CA ALA A 17 14.79 -8.41 8.82
C ALA A 17 15.34 -8.38 10.26
N ARG A 18 16.64 -8.07 10.42
CA ARG A 18 17.35 -8.02 11.71
C ARG A 18 17.67 -6.61 12.19
N LEU A 19 17.20 -5.59 11.51
CA LEU A 19 17.39 -4.21 11.97
C LEU A 19 16.75 -4.04 13.35
N THR A 20 17.52 -3.48 14.26
CA THR A 20 16.97 -3.00 15.53
C THR A 20 16.05 -1.79 15.24
N ARG A 21 15.13 -1.52 16.15
CA ARG A 21 14.24 -0.36 16.02
C ARG A 21 15.00 0.97 15.82
N LEU A 22 16.14 1.12 16.50
CA LEU A 22 16.99 2.32 16.34
C LEU A 22 17.58 2.43 14.94
N GLN A 23 18.07 1.32 14.39
CA GLN A 23 18.59 1.28 13.02
C GLN A 23 17.49 1.56 11.98
N LEU A 24 16.30 1.05 12.23
CA LEU A 24 15.14 1.30 11.36
C LEU A 24 14.71 2.77 11.39
N LEU A 25 14.67 3.39 12.57
CA LEU A 25 14.42 4.84 12.69
C LEU A 25 15.50 5.67 12.01
N GLY A 26 16.76 5.26 12.09
CA GLY A 26 17.85 5.90 11.35
C GLY A 26 17.69 5.79 9.84
N LEU A 27 17.23 4.62 9.34
CA LEU A 27 16.91 4.43 7.93
C LEU A 27 15.74 5.34 7.49
N ILE A 28 14.66 5.39 8.25
CA ILE A 28 13.52 6.26 7.97
C ILE A 28 13.97 7.72 7.90
N HIS A 29 14.77 8.16 8.88
CA HIS A 29 15.30 9.52 8.88
C HIS A 29 16.17 9.82 7.65
N ALA A 30 17.02 8.88 7.24
CA ALA A 30 17.85 9.03 6.05
C ALA A 30 16.99 9.09 4.77
N LEU A 31 15.94 8.27 4.68
CA LEU A 31 15.01 8.29 3.55
C LEU A 31 14.17 9.58 3.49
N SER A 32 13.75 10.10 4.65
CA SER A 32 12.99 11.36 4.75
C SER A 32 13.83 12.60 4.41
N ALA A 33 15.15 12.47 4.39
CA ALA A 33 16.09 13.56 4.03
C ALA A 33 16.45 13.56 2.53
N LEU A 34 15.80 12.76 1.70
CA LEU A 34 16.02 12.75 0.25
C LEU A 34 15.30 13.93 -0.39
N ASP A 35 16.05 14.94 -0.79
CA ASP A 35 15.51 16.18 -1.40
C ASP A 35 15.26 16.06 -2.91
N ASP A 36 15.85 15.06 -3.57
CA ASP A 36 15.76 14.85 -5.03
C ASP A 36 14.61 13.90 -5.44
N CYS A 37 13.63 13.72 -4.57
CA CYS A 37 12.58 12.73 -4.75
C CYS A 37 11.20 13.35 -4.47
N ASP A 38 10.30 13.37 -5.48
CA ASP A 38 8.92 13.84 -5.31
C ASP A 38 8.07 12.83 -4.54
N TYR A 39 8.31 11.54 -4.75
CA TYR A 39 7.61 10.42 -4.11
C TYR A 39 8.57 9.31 -3.74
N LEU A 40 8.48 8.84 -2.51
CA LEU A 40 9.16 7.63 -2.03
C LEU A 40 8.15 6.50 -1.89
N VAL A 41 8.30 5.45 -2.69
CA VAL A 41 7.45 4.24 -2.58
C VAL A 41 8.20 3.18 -1.80
N VAL A 42 7.65 2.78 -0.65
CA VAL A 42 8.21 1.74 0.20
C VAL A 42 7.43 0.45 0.01
N ASP A 43 8.03 -0.53 -0.67
CA ASP A 43 7.47 -1.88 -0.81
C ASP A 43 7.86 -2.71 0.42
N THR A 44 6.90 -2.96 1.30
CA THR A 44 7.11 -3.73 2.53
C THR A 44 6.81 -5.20 2.31
N ALA A 45 7.49 -6.08 3.06
CA ALA A 45 7.12 -7.48 3.11
C ALA A 45 5.69 -7.65 3.65
N ALA A 46 5.05 -8.77 3.32
CA ALA A 46 3.77 -9.15 3.94
C ALA A 46 3.97 -9.47 5.44
N GLY A 47 2.92 -9.24 6.23
CA GLY A 47 2.89 -9.57 7.64
C GLY A 47 2.92 -8.36 8.58
N ILE A 48 3.05 -8.65 9.87
CA ILE A 48 2.90 -7.69 10.98
C ILE A 48 4.17 -7.60 11.84
N SER A 49 5.34 -7.88 11.27
CA SER A 49 6.60 -7.72 12.02
C SER A 49 6.86 -6.26 12.37
N ASP A 50 7.58 -6.00 13.43
CA ASP A 50 7.92 -4.65 13.90
C ASP A 50 8.50 -3.78 12.78
N ASN A 51 9.36 -4.36 11.94
CA ASN A 51 9.96 -3.63 10.82
C ASN A 51 8.93 -3.19 9.78
N VAL A 52 7.94 -4.04 9.47
CA VAL A 52 6.85 -3.72 8.53
C VAL A 52 5.95 -2.64 9.12
N THR A 53 5.52 -2.81 10.37
CA THR A 53 4.58 -1.87 11.01
C THR A 53 5.20 -0.50 11.25
N VAL A 54 6.48 -0.44 11.63
CA VAL A 54 7.20 0.84 11.82
C VAL A 54 7.40 1.57 10.50
N LEU A 55 7.81 0.87 9.42
CA LEU A 55 7.94 1.46 8.07
C LEU A 55 6.57 1.95 7.56
N PHE A 56 5.55 1.10 7.68
CA PHE A 56 4.19 1.44 7.26
C PHE A 56 3.66 2.66 8.01
N GLY A 57 3.91 2.71 9.33
CA GLY A 57 3.51 3.84 10.17
C GLY A 57 4.23 5.15 9.85
N ALA A 58 5.44 5.09 9.31
CA ALA A 58 6.24 6.26 8.96
C ALA A 58 5.84 6.89 7.61
N CYS A 59 5.06 6.19 6.78
CA CYS A 59 4.62 6.71 5.48
C CYS A 59 3.44 7.70 5.65
N ASP A 60 3.38 8.72 4.79
CA ASP A 60 2.25 9.66 4.75
C ASP A 60 0.99 8.98 4.21
N ILE A 61 1.15 8.19 3.15
CA ILE A 61 0.06 7.40 2.55
C ILE A 61 0.28 5.92 2.84
N LYS A 62 -0.73 5.26 3.36
CA LYS A 62 -0.70 3.86 3.78
C LYS A 62 -1.65 3.02 2.92
N LEU A 63 -1.10 2.29 1.95
CA LEU A 63 -1.88 1.42 1.07
C LEU A 63 -1.82 -0.03 1.55
N LEU A 64 -2.97 -0.58 1.93
CA LEU A 64 -3.12 -1.99 2.27
C LEU A 64 -3.72 -2.74 1.09
N LEU A 65 -2.90 -3.58 0.45
CA LEU A 65 -3.33 -4.40 -0.69
C LEU A 65 -4.02 -5.67 -0.19
N ILE A 66 -5.15 -6.03 -0.81
CA ILE A 66 -5.94 -7.20 -0.43
C ILE A 66 -6.46 -7.95 -1.64
N GLN A 67 -6.41 -9.26 -1.59
CA GLN A 67 -7.04 -10.15 -2.57
C GLN A 67 -8.36 -10.73 -2.01
N ASN A 68 -9.26 -11.17 -2.89
CA ASN A 68 -10.53 -11.81 -2.51
C ASN A 68 -10.31 -13.26 -2.06
N GLU A 69 -9.41 -13.46 -1.10
CA GLU A 69 -9.07 -14.75 -0.53
C GLU A 69 -9.22 -14.71 1.00
N PRO A 70 -9.74 -15.79 1.64
CA PRO A 70 -9.95 -15.80 3.09
C PRO A 70 -8.69 -15.48 3.90
N SER A 71 -7.53 -15.99 3.49
CA SER A 71 -6.23 -15.71 4.11
C SER A 71 -5.86 -14.23 4.01
N SER A 72 -5.96 -13.65 2.82
CA SER A 72 -5.64 -12.23 2.59
C SER A 72 -6.58 -11.30 3.39
N ILE A 73 -7.84 -11.69 3.52
CA ILE A 73 -8.83 -10.94 4.34
C ILE A 73 -8.46 -11.00 5.82
N ALA A 74 -8.08 -12.18 6.31
CA ALA A 74 -7.65 -12.35 7.71
C ALA A 74 -6.36 -11.59 8.03
N ASP A 75 -5.38 -11.65 7.12
CA ASP A 75 -4.11 -10.95 7.24
C ASP A 75 -4.29 -9.41 7.21
N ALA A 76 -5.15 -8.92 6.31
CA ALA A 76 -5.50 -7.51 6.27
C ALA A 76 -6.15 -7.03 7.57
N TYR A 77 -7.10 -7.80 8.12
CA TYR A 77 -7.71 -7.47 9.41
C TYR A 77 -6.67 -7.47 10.55
N ALA A 78 -5.80 -8.49 10.60
CA ALA A 78 -4.74 -8.58 11.61
C ALA A 78 -3.78 -7.37 11.50
N THR A 79 -3.39 -6.98 10.29
CA THR A 79 -2.55 -5.82 10.03
C THR A 79 -3.20 -4.53 10.54
N VAL A 80 -4.47 -4.27 10.16
CA VAL A 80 -5.20 -3.08 10.62
C VAL A 80 -5.32 -3.05 12.14
N LYS A 81 -5.62 -4.20 12.77
CA LYS A 81 -5.73 -4.31 14.23
C LYS A 81 -4.41 -3.93 14.93
N VAL A 82 -3.28 -4.46 14.48
CA VAL A 82 -1.97 -4.16 15.06
C VAL A 82 -1.62 -2.70 14.85
N LEU A 83 -1.80 -2.16 13.65
CA LEU A 83 -1.51 -0.76 13.35
C LEU A 83 -2.34 0.19 14.21
N GLN A 84 -3.62 -0.10 14.43
CA GLN A 84 -4.46 0.70 15.30
C GLN A 84 -4.07 0.56 16.78
N GLN A 85 -3.90 -0.68 17.28
CA GLN A 85 -3.70 -0.91 18.70
C GLN A 85 -2.31 -0.51 19.20
N GLU A 86 -1.27 -0.72 18.40
CA GLU A 86 0.12 -0.48 18.80
C GLU A 86 0.64 0.89 18.36
N PHE A 87 0.13 1.42 17.24
CA PHE A 87 0.62 2.66 16.64
C PHE A 87 -0.43 3.77 16.57
N ASN A 88 -1.68 3.48 17.00
CA ASN A 88 -2.82 4.42 16.91
C ASN A 88 -3.03 4.98 15.49
N LEU A 89 -2.76 4.16 14.46
CA LEU A 89 -2.94 4.53 13.05
C LEU A 89 -4.37 4.22 12.61
N SER A 90 -5.00 5.19 11.94
CA SER A 90 -6.37 5.09 11.44
C SER A 90 -6.52 5.43 9.95
N ASP A 91 -5.52 6.08 9.38
CA ASP A 91 -5.48 6.61 8.01
C ASP A 91 -4.96 5.56 7.01
N ILE A 92 -5.69 4.45 6.88
CA ILE A 92 -5.31 3.32 6.01
C ILE A 92 -6.26 3.27 4.82
N MET A 93 -5.68 3.29 3.60
CA MET A 93 -6.38 3.07 2.35
C MET A 93 -6.34 1.59 1.97
N LEU A 94 -7.50 1.00 1.72
CA LEU A 94 -7.62 -0.37 1.23
C LEU A 94 -7.68 -0.39 -0.29
N THR A 95 -6.78 -1.15 -0.90
CA THR A 95 -6.68 -1.34 -2.36
C THR A 95 -6.92 -2.82 -2.70
N PRO A 96 -8.15 -3.22 -3.06
CA PRO A 96 -8.39 -4.56 -3.57
C PRO A 96 -7.66 -4.80 -4.88
N VAL A 97 -6.93 -5.91 -4.97
CA VAL A 97 -6.12 -6.27 -6.15
C VAL A 97 -6.55 -7.61 -6.72
N GLN A 98 -6.20 -7.85 -8.00
CA GLN A 98 -6.59 -9.03 -8.77
C GLN A 98 -8.11 -9.24 -8.87
N VAL A 99 -8.87 -8.17 -8.82
CA VAL A 99 -10.33 -8.20 -8.97
C VAL A 99 -10.72 -8.32 -10.45
N THR A 100 -11.94 -8.77 -10.70
CA THR A 100 -12.49 -8.89 -12.05
C THR A 100 -13.12 -7.59 -12.55
N ASN A 101 -13.66 -6.78 -11.63
CA ASN A 101 -14.31 -5.50 -11.94
C ASN A 101 -14.43 -4.64 -10.67
N GLU A 102 -14.85 -3.40 -10.87
CA GLU A 102 -15.02 -2.40 -9.80
C GLU A 102 -16.02 -2.85 -8.73
N ARG A 103 -17.13 -3.47 -9.12
CA ARG A 103 -18.14 -3.95 -8.16
C ARG A 103 -17.58 -5.01 -7.20
N GLU A 104 -16.71 -5.90 -7.68
CA GLU A 104 -16.02 -6.86 -6.82
C GLU A 104 -15.11 -6.14 -5.83
N SER A 105 -14.35 -5.17 -6.31
CA SER A 105 -13.46 -4.35 -5.49
C SER A 105 -14.22 -3.64 -4.36
N GLU A 106 -15.29 -2.94 -4.69
CA GLU A 106 -16.13 -2.28 -3.68
C GLU A 106 -16.72 -3.27 -2.66
N ASN A 107 -17.13 -4.47 -3.11
CA ASN A 107 -17.67 -5.48 -2.21
C ASN A 107 -16.60 -6.00 -1.23
N ILE A 108 -15.36 -6.17 -1.67
CA ILE A 108 -14.25 -6.55 -0.79
C ILE A 108 -14.04 -5.46 0.27
N HIS A 109 -13.93 -4.20 -0.17
CA HIS A 109 -13.80 -3.07 0.74
C HIS A 109 -14.95 -3.03 1.77
N LYS A 110 -16.21 -3.09 1.33
CA LYS A 110 -17.40 -3.06 2.21
C LYS A 110 -17.38 -4.17 3.26
N ARG A 111 -16.92 -5.38 2.87
CA ARG A 111 -16.83 -6.54 3.80
C ARG A 111 -15.79 -6.30 4.89
N ILE A 112 -14.58 -5.88 4.50
CA ILE A 112 -13.50 -5.58 5.46
C ILE A 112 -13.90 -4.40 6.34
N ASN A 113 -14.37 -3.31 5.74
CA ASN A 113 -14.75 -2.09 6.46
C ASN A 113 -15.86 -2.37 7.50
N LYS A 114 -16.81 -3.25 7.19
CA LYS A 114 -17.81 -3.67 8.16
C LYS A 114 -17.20 -4.35 9.39
N VAL A 115 -16.20 -5.21 9.19
CA VAL A 115 -15.54 -5.94 10.28
C VAL A 115 -14.65 -4.99 11.10
N THR A 116 -13.85 -4.14 10.46
CA THR A 116 -12.99 -3.17 11.16
C THR A 116 -13.82 -2.13 11.91
N ALA A 117 -14.92 -1.63 11.34
CA ALA A 117 -15.82 -0.71 12.02
C ALA A 117 -16.49 -1.37 13.24
N GLN A 118 -16.93 -2.62 13.11
CA GLN A 118 -17.61 -3.33 14.21
C GLN A 118 -16.69 -3.67 15.38
N PHE A 119 -15.47 -4.15 15.11
CA PHE A 119 -14.57 -4.69 16.13
C PHE A 119 -13.43 -3.76 16.54
N LEU A 120 -13.09 -2.80 15.69
CA LEU A 120 -12.00 -1.86 15.96
C LEU A 120 -12.47 -0.41 16.03
N GLY A 121 -13.74 -0.13 15.69
CA GLY A 121 -14.24 1.24 15.60
C GLY A 121 -13.58 2.06 14.49
N LEU A 122 -12.98 1.40 13.50
CA LEU A 122 -12.17 2.01 12.45
C LEU A 122 -12.79 1.78 11.07
N SER A 123 -12.96 2.88 10.33
CA SER A 123 -13.34 2.84 8.91
C SER A 123 -12.11 3.01 8.03
N LEU A 124 -11.94 2.08 7.07
CA LEU A 124 -10.87 2.12 6.09
C LEU A 124 -11.31 2.94 4.87
N GLU A 125 -10.41 3.74 4.36
CA GLU A 125 -10.64 4.47 3.11
C GLU A 125 -10.55 3.51 1.91
N TYR A 126 -11.41 3.69 0.92
CA TYR A 126 -11.33 2.97 -0.35
C TYR A 126 -10.50 3.77 -1.34
N SER A 127 -9.46 3.17 -1.91
CA SER A 127 -8.66 3.81 -2.95
C SER A 127 -9.24 3.56 -4.35
N THR A 128 -8.99 2.39 -4.88
CA THR A 128 -9.49 1.88 -6.17
C THR A 128 -9.25 0.38 -6.26
N GLY A 129 -9.89 -0.31 -7.19
CA GLY A 129 -9.60 -1.70 -7.50
C GLY A 129 -8.54 -1.84 -8.58
N ILE A 130 -7.63 -2.80 -8.40
CA ILE A 130 -6.66 -3.17 -9.43
C ILE A 130 -7.09 -4.50 -10.04
N ARG A 131 -7.50 -4.47 -11.30
CA ARG A 131 -8.00 -5.64 -12.01
C ARG A 131 -6.88 -6.63 -12.34
N LYS A 132 -7.25 -7.90 -12.37
CA LYS A 132 -6.39 -8.95 -12.90
C LYS A 132 -6.25 -8.76 -14.41
N ASP A 133 -5.00 -8.67 -14.89
CA ASP A 133 -4.70 -8.49 -16.31
C ASP A 133 -3.54 -9.41 -16.73
N PRO A 134 -3.71 -10.25 -17.76
CA PRO A 134 -2.65 -11.10 -18.29
C PRO A 134 -1.42 -10.33 -18.78
N VAL A 135 -1.58 -9.07 -19.14
CA VAL A 135 -0.49 -8.17 -19.54
C VAL A 135 0.62 -8.11 -18.51
N VAL A 136 0.29 -8.17 -17.21
CA VAL A 136 1.29 -8.13 -16.12
C VAL A 136 2.32 -9.24 -16.27
N LEU A 137 1.86 -10.48 -16.49
CA LEU A 137 2.75 -11.62 -16.62
C LEU A 137 3.60 -11.53 -17.90
N ASN A 138 3.00 -11.07 -18.99
CA ASN A 138 3.70 -10.91 -20.26
C ASN A 138 4.77 -9.81 -20.18
N SER A 139 4.44 -8.68 -19.58
CA SER A 139 5.36 -7.56 -19.36
C SER A 139 6.53 -7.96 -18.45
N ALA A 140 6.26 -8.72 -17.38
CA ALA A 140 7.29 -9.22 -16.48
C ALA A 140 8.28 -10.16 -17.19
N ARG A 141 7.80 -11.03 -18.10
CA ARG A 141 8.65 -11.91 -18.94
C ARG A 141 9.56 -11.13 -19.88
N LEU A 142 9.13 -9.95 -20.30
CA LEU A 142 9.91 -9.05 -21.17
C LEU A 142 10.80 -8.10 -20.38
N GLY A 143 10.76 -8.14 -19.04
CA GLY A 143 11.49 -7.20 -18.18
C GLY A 143 11.02 -5.76 -18.34
N GLN A 144 9.75 -5.55 -18.69
CA GLN A 144 9.17 -4.22 -18.90
C GLN A 144 8.00 -3.97 -17.93
N PRO A 145 7.83 -2.77 -17.39
CA PRO A 145 6.64 -2.41 -16.62
C PRO A 145 5.37 -2.49 -17.48
N ALA A 146 4.30 -3.09 -16.95
CA ALA A 146 3.04 -3.26 -17.66
C ALA A 146 2.45 -1.94 -18.19
N ILE A 147 2.59 -0.87 -17.41
CA ILE A 147 2.10 0.47 -17.76
C ILE A 147 2.81 1.08 -18.99
N LEU A 148 4.05 0.67 -19.24
CA LEU A 148 4.83 1.09 -20.42
C LEU A 148 4.62 0.16 -21.60
N HIS A 149 4.56 -1.16 -21.33
CA HIS A 149 4.39 -2.18 -22.36
C HIS A 149 3.00 -2.12 -23.00
N ALA A 150 1.95 -1.90 -22.20
CA ALA A 150 0.57 -1.86 -22.66
C ALA A 150 -0.20 -0.70 -21.97
N PRO A 151 0.03 0.54 -22.39
CA PRO A 151 -0.50 1.73 -21.71
C PRO A 151 -2.03 1.84 -21.73
N GLU A 152 -2.70 1.16 -22.65
CA GLU A 152 -4.15 1.13 -22.76
C GLU A 152 -4.81 -0.08 -22.08
N SER A 153 -4.03 -0.95 -21.45
CA SER A 153 -4.52 -2.09 -20.71
C SER A 153 -5.34 -1.69 -19.47
N ASP A 154 -6.13 -2.61 -18.97
CA ASP A 154 -6.95 -2.37 -17.79
C ASP A 154 -6.09 -2.11 -16.55
N ILE A 155 -5.01 -2.86 -16.39
CA ILE A 155 -4.07 -2.64 -15.27
C ILE A 155 -3.41 -1.25 -15.35
N ALA A 156 -3.03 -0.77 -16.54
CA ALA A 156 -2.42 0.53 -16.69
C ALA A 156 -3.41 1.67 -16.34
N LYS A 157 -4.68 1.50 -16.70
CA LYS A 157 -5.75 2.45 -16.33
C LYS A 157 -6.02 2.46 -14.83
N ASP A 158 -6.02 1.28 -14.20
CA ASP A 158 -6.26 1.15 -12.77
C ASP A 158 -5.10 1.75 -11.95
N ILE A 159 -3.85 1.52 -12.38
CA ILE A 159 -2.67 2.14 -11.74
C ILE A 159 -2.73 3.67 -11.87
N ARG A 160 -3.12 4.24 -13.02
CA ARG A 160 -3.27 5.69 -13.15
C ARG A 160 -4.33 6.23 -12.20
N ARG A 161 -5.48 5.55 -12.06
CA ARG A 161 -6.50 5.93 -11.07
C ARG A 161 -5.97 5.90 -9.64
N LEU A 162 -5.16 4.88 -9.32
CA LEU A 162 -4.51 4.81 -8.00
C LEU A 162 -3.57 6.00 -7.78
N VAL A 163 -2.80 6.37 -8.80
CA VAL A 163 -1.92 7.57 -8.74
C VAL A 163 -2.74 8.83 -8.51
N ASP A 164 -3.87 9.00 -9.21
CA ASP A 164 -4.76 10.15 -9.01
C ASP A 164 -5.26 10.22 -7.56
N VAL A 165 -5.73 9.10 -7.00
CA VAL A 165 -6.18 9.00 -5.59
C VAL A 165 -5.06 9.38 -4.62
N ILE A 166 -3.85 8.85 -4.82
CA ILE A 166 -2.68 9.16 -3.97
C ILE A 166 -2.34 10.65 -4.06
N THR A 167 -2.30 11.22 -5.27
CA THR A 167 -1.97 12.62 -5.49
C THR A 167 -3.00 13.56 -4.85
N GLU A 168 -4.28 13.22 -4.93
CA GLU A 168 -5.34 13.96 -4.24
C GLU A 168 -5.21 13.88 -2.72
N ALA A 169 -4.86 12.70 -2.18
CA ALA A 169 -4.68 12.52 -0.75
C ALA A 169 -3.51 13.32 -0.20
N VAL A 170 -2.38 13.38 -0.91
CA VAL A 170 -1.21 14.21 -0.55
C VAL A 170 -1.55 15.71 -0.60
N SER A 171 -2.41 16.12 -1.54
CA SER A 171 -2.77 17.54 -1.72
C SER A 171 -3.74 18.06 -0.65
N LYS A 172 -4.38 17.18 0.12
CA LYS A 172 -5.26 17.59 1.23
C LYS A 172 -4.42 17.96 2.45
N PRO A 173 -4.56 19.17 3.02
CA PRO A 173 -3.83 19.53 4.23
C PRO A 173 -4.19 18.56 5.36
N ALA A 174 -3.18 18.04 6.05
CA ALA A 174 -3.34 17.22 7.24
C ALA A 174 -4.17 18.01 8.28
N GLY A 175 -5.44 17.65 8.48
CA GLY A 175 -6.28 18.32 9.49
C GLY A 175 -7.74 18.58 9.13
N SER A 176 -8.26 18.17 7.98
CA SER A 176 -9.70 18.30 7.70
C SER A 176 -10.49 17.01 7.96
N SER A 177 -10.29 16.38 9.11
CA SER A 177 -11.30 15.47 9.65
C SER A 177 -12.45 16.33 10.17
N ASP A 178 -13.50 16.48 9.37
CA ASP A 178 -14.78 17.02 9.83
C ASP A 178 -15.26 16.23 11.06
N ILE A 179 -15.08 16.84 12.22
CA ILE A 179 -15.80 16.46 13.44
C ILE A 179 -17.26 16.86 13.19
N ARG A 180 -18.09 15.92 12.84
CA ARG A 180 -19.53 15.99 12.99
C ARG A 180 -20.05 14.73 13.67
#